data_515d4552363159b6de1c09d4769c2595
#
_entry.id   515d4552363159b6de1c09d4769c2595
#
_cell.length_a   1.000
_cell.length_b   1.000
_cell.length_c   1.000
_cell.angle_alpha   90.00
_cell.angle_beta   90.00
_cell.angle_gamma   90.00
#
_symmetry.space_group_name_H-M   'P 1'
#
loop_
_entity.id
_entity.type
_entity.pdbx_description
1 polymer ?
#
loop_
_entity_poly.entity_id
_entity_poly.type
_entity_poly.pdbx_seq_one_letter_code
_entity_poly.pdbx_strand_id
1 'polypeptide(L)'
;LTAYVPQDGVAGGKKRTYPLINEKQTVLSSIGTIDFRHILAAKNEMENWRFLRFNPEHLRQPTSKYTGADKLTPSGLNLAAVLYRIKQEDEYSLIEISRELNRFIPEFTGVDVIDDVEHNQYVIYLQQRDGKIFSSRVLSEGTLRLLALCIIEYDNKVKGIICYEEPENGIHPFRI
;
A
#
# COMPACT_ATOMS: atom_id res chain seq x y z
N LEU A 1 -9.43 -18.08 32.24
CA LEU A 1 -10.21 -17.88 31.02
C LEU A 1 -9.59 -18.74 29.93
N THR A 2 -10.40 -19.41 29.12
CA THR A 2 -9.92 -20.37 28.11
C THR A 2 -10.76 -20.24 26.84
N ALA A 3 -10.12 -20.18 25.67
CA ALA A 3 -10.79 -20.24 24.39
C ALA A 3 -10.80 -21.68 23.86
N TYR A 4 -11.93 -22.08 23.26
CA TYR A 4 -12.12 -23.37 22.61
C TYR A 4 -12.28 -23.15 21.11
N VAL A 5 -11.39 -23.70 20.30
CA VAL A 5 -11.43 -23.57 18.86
C VAL A 5 -11.74 -24.94 18.25
N PRO A 6 -12.91 -25.10 17.60
CA PRO A 6 -13.27 -26.36 16.94
C PRO A 6 -12.43 -26.53 15.66
N GLN A 7 -12.06 -27.78 15.37
CA GLN A 7 -11.39 -28.13 14.12
C GLN A 7 -12.39 -28.12 12.96
N ASP A 8 -12.00 -27.62 11.80
CA ASP A 8 -12.85 -27.58 10.62
C ASP A 8 -13.08 -28.96 9.99
N GLY A 9 -14.28 -29.14 9.44
CA GLY A 9 -14.61 -30.29 8.59
C GLY A 9 -14.94 -31.61 9.33
N VAL A 10 -14.98 -31.62 10.65
CA VAL A 10 -15.32 -32.83 11.45
C VAL A 10 -16.48 -32.53 12.38
N ALA A 11 -17.65 -33.12 12.09
CA ALA A 11 -18.78 -33.06 13.01
C ALA A 11 -18.35 -33.70 14.34
N GLY A 12 -18.32 -32.92 15.42
CA GLY A 12 -17.81 -33.35 16.72
C GLY A 12 -16.28 -33.39 16.85
N GLY A 13 -15.53 -32.72 15.95
CA GLY A 13 -14.08 -32.68 15.94
C GLY A 13 -13.43 -32.21 17.24
N LYS A 14 -12.18 -32.61 17.47
CA LYS A 14 -11.41 -32.24 18.66
C LYS A 14 -11.33 -30.71 18.78
N LYS A 15 -11.76 -30.21 19.94
CA LYS A 15 -11.57 -28.79 20.27
C LYS A 15 -10.13 -28.55 20.73
N ARG A 16 -9.45 -27.58 20.15
CA ARG A 16 -8.18 -27.13 20.70
C ARG A 16 -8.42 -26.08 21.75
N THR A 17 -7.72 -26.22 22.88
CA THR A 17 -7.89 -25.35 24.05
C THR A 17 -6.71 -24.41 24.16
N TYR A 18 -7.01 -23.11 24.28
CA TYR A 18 -6.00 -22.07 24.43
C TYR A 18 -6.23 -21.33 25.76
N PRO A 19 -5.25 -21.33 26.70
CA PRO A 19 -5.34 -20.49 27.89
C PRO A 19 -5.24 -19.02 27.46
N LEU A 20 -6.11 -18.17 28.02
CA LEU A 20 -6.14 -16.72 27.72
C LEU A 20 -5.53 -15.87 28.83
N ILE A 21 -4.92 -16.50 29.86
CA ILE A 21 -4.33 -15.79 30.99
C ILE A 21 -2.91 -15.37 30.56
N ASN A 22 -2.64 -14.06 30.61
CA ASN A 22 -1.36 -13.44 30.27
C ASN A 22 -0.94 -13.53 28.78
N GLU A 23 -1.88 -13.86 27.89
CA GLU A 23 -1.59 -13.87 26.45
C GLU A 23 -1.50 -12.44 25.89
N LYS A 24 -0.39 -12.14 25.25
CA LYS A 24 -0.15 -10.86 24.57
C LYS A 24 -0.65 -10.85 23.12
N GLN A 25 -1.08 -12.00 22.62
CA GLN A 25 -1.52 -12.20 21.25
C GLN A 25 -2.90 -12.84 21.18
N THR A 26 -3.59 -12.63 20.08
CA THR A 26 -4.89 -13.28 19.83
C THR A 26 -4.71 -14.78 19.57
N VAL A 27 -5.72 -15.60 19.87
CA VAL A 27 -5.74 -17.03 19.51
C VAL A 27 -5.54 -17.22 18.00
N LEU A 28 -6.06 -16.28 17.20
CA LEU A 28 -5.92 -16.28 15.75
C LEU A 28 -4.43 -16.28 15.31
N SER A 29 -3.58 -15.49 15.98
CA SER A 29 -2.15 -15.39 15.63
C SER A 29 -1.38 -16.69 15.90
N SER A 30 -1.82 -17.50 16.86
CA SER A 30 -1.18 -18.75 17.24
C SER A 30 -1.54 -19.95 16.36
N ILE A 31 -2.56 -19.79 15.48
CA ILE A 31 -3.04 -20.87 14.61
C ILE A 31 -2.36 -20.75 13.25
N GLY A 32 -1.70 -21.83 12.83
CA GLY A 32 -0.99 -21.92 11.55
C GLY A 32 -1.17 -23.27 10.84
N THR A 33 -2.17 -24.09 11.26
CA THR A 33 -2.36 -25.42 10.71
C THR A 33 -3.59 -25.50 9.83
N ILE A 34 -3.52 -26.36 8.80
CA ILE A 34 -4.60 -26.60 7.82
C ILE A 34 -5.89 -27.18 8.46
N ASP A 35 -5.78 -27.71 9.67
CA ASP A 35 -6.93 -28.24 10.43
C ASP A 35 -7.94 -27.16 10.82
N PHE A 36 -7.56 -25.89 10.73
CA PHE A 36 -8.36 -24.70 11.05
C PHE A 36 -8.43 -23.76 9.85
N ARG A 37 -8.94 -24.25 8.72
CA ARG A 37 -8.93 -23.55 7.42
C ARG A 37 -9.61 -22.19 7.47
N HIS A 38 -10.76 -22.07 8.15
CA HIS A 38 -11.49 -20.82 8.25
C HIS A 38 -10.70 -19.77 9.06
N ILE A 39 -10.06 -20.21 10.15
CA ILE A 39 -9.22 -19.32 10.97
C ILE A 39 -7.96 -18.92 10.22
N LEU A 40 -7.34 -19.86 9.51
CA LEU A 40 -6.17 -19.56 8.67
C LEU A 40 -6.53 -18.58 7.55
N ALA A 41 -7.69 -18.76 6.89
CA ALA A 41 -8.17 -17.85 5.87
C ALA A 41 -8.43 -16.45 6.45
N ALA A 42 -9.09 -16.35 7.61
CA ALA A 42 -9.32 -15.08 8.29
C ALA A 42 -7.99 -14.39 8.68
N LYS A 43 -7.04 -15.16 9.21
CA LYS A 43 -5.71 -14.65 9.53
C LYS A 43 -4.99 -14.09 8.31
N ASN A 44 -4.95 -14.85 7.21
CA ASN A 44 -4.32 -14.43 5.96
C ASN A 44 -4.98 -13.17 5.38
N GLU A 45 -6.31 -13.07 5.49
CA GLU A 45 -7.04 -11.87 5.07
C GLU A 45 -6.65 -10.66 5.91
N MET A 46 -6.65 -10.79 7.24
CA MET A 46 -6.28 -9.69 8.15
C MET A 46 -4.80 -9.27 8.01
N GLU A 47 -3.89 -10.20 7.71
CA GLU A 47 -2.47 -9.92 7.43
C GLU A 47 -2.27 -9.10 6.14
N ASN A 48 -3.25 -9.12 5.25
CA ASN A 48 -3.25 -8.31 4.03
C ASN A 48 -3.92 -6.94 4.20
N TRP A 49 -4.55 -6.66 5.33
CA TRP A 49 -5.12 -5.34 5.58
C TRP A 49 -4.01 -4.28 5.65
N ARG A 50 -4.27 -3.13 5.03
CA ARG A 50 -3.37 -1.99 4.98
C ARG A 50 -4.00 -0.81 5.71
N PHE A 51 -3.29 -0.30 6.69
CA PHE A 51 -3.66 0.94 7.38
C PHE A 51 -2.71 2.02 6.88
N LEU A 52 -3.25 3.00 6.17
CA LEU A 52 -2.48 4.06 5.54
C LEU A 52 -2.79 5.39 6.21
N ARG A 53 -1.74 6.08 6.57
CA ARG A 53 -1.76 7.46 7.05
C ARG A 53 -0.59 8.19 6.41
N PHE A 54 -0.83 8.74 5.24
CA PHE A 54 0.22 9.35 4.46
C PHE A 54 0.80 10.59 5.15
N ASN A 55 2.13 10.66 5.17
CA ASN A 55 2.86 11.85 5.58
C ASN A 55 3.35 12.55 4.30
N PRO A 56 2.93 13.81 4.03
CA PRO A 56 3.31 14.55 2.83
C PRO A 56 4.82 14.68 2.66
N GLU A 57 5.56 14.83 3.73
CA GLU A 57 7.02 14.91 3.69
C GLU A 57 7.65 13.58 3.26
N HIS A 58 7.08 12.44 3.68
CA HIS A 58 7.55 11.13 3.23
C HIS A 58 7.21 10.87 1.75
N LEU A 59 5.98 11.22 1.33
CA LEU A 59 5.58 11.08 -0.09
C LEU A 59 6.44 11.91 -1.03
N ARG A 60 6.94 13.07 -0.55
CA ARG A 60 7.74 14.02 -1.31
C ARG A 60 9.17 13.56 -1.55
N GLN A 61 9.71 12.78 -0.62
CA GLN A 61 11.12 12.41 -0.64
C GLN A 61 11.43 11.32 -1.67
N PRO A 62 12.60 11.38 -2.31
CA PRO A 62 13.14 10.22 -3.00
C PRO A 62 13.28 9.03 -2.07
N THR A 63 13.18 7.84 -2.61
CA THR A 63 13.32 6.60 -1.84
C THR A 63 14.69 5.98 -2.09
N SER A 64 15.42 5.67 -1.05
CA SER A 64 16.68 4.93 -1.15
C SER A 64 16.46 3.56 -1.82
N LYS A 65 17.37 3.13 -2.70
CA LYS A 65 17.35 1.81 -3.34
C LYS A 65 17.39 0.64 -2.35
N TYR A 66 17.88 0.87 -1.14
CA TYR A 66 17.94 -0.13 -0.07
C TYR A 66 16.63 -0.26 0.70
N THR A 67 15.64 0.59 0.40
CA THR A 67 14.32 0.51 1.01
C THR A 67 13.46 -0.53 0.30
N GLY A 68 12.80 -1.39 1.06
CA GLY A 68 11.92 -2.43 0.50
C GLY A 68 10.79 -1.83 -0.34
N ALA A 69 10.51 -2.45 -1.50
CA ALA A 69 9.50 -2.03 -2.46
C ALA A 69 8.29 -2.98 -2.55
N ASP A 70 8.27 -4.06 -1.76
CA ASP A 70 7.21 -5.07 -1.86
C ASP A 70 5.85 -4.56 -1.42
N LYS A 71 5.81 -3.69 -0.43
CA LYS A 71 4.57 -3.13 0.11
C LYS A 71 4.78 -1.65 0.43
N LEU A 72 3.80 -0.83 0.08
CA LEU A 72 3.81 0.57 0.47
C LEU A 72 3.75 0.69 2.01
N THR A 73 4.64 1.48 2.57
CA THR A 73 4.64 1.77 4.00
C THR A 73 3.42 2.62 4.40
N PRO A 74 2.92 2.51 5.64
CA PRO A 74 1.76 3.27 6.10
C PRO A 74 1.89 4.78 5.87
N SER A 75 3.07 5.33 5.98
CA SER A 75 3.34 6.77 5.79
C SER A 75 3.66 7.18 4.35
N GLY A 76 3.85 6.22 3.44
CA GLY A 76 4.23 6.48 2.06
C GLY A 76 5.73 6.70 1.83
N LEU A 77 6.60 6.41 2.82
CA LEU A 77 8.04 6.70 2.75
C LEU A 77 8.75 6.04 1.55
N ASN A 78 8.27 4.89 1.11
CA ASN A 78 8.87 4.13 0.01
C ASN A 78 8.09 4.24 -1.32
N LEU A 79 7.31 5.30 -1.50
CA LEU A 79 6.43 5.45 -2.67
C LEU A 79 7.19 5.33 -4.00
N ALA A 80 8.35 6.00 -4.12
CA ALA A 80 9.14 5.96 -5.34
C ALA A 80 9.73 4.57 -5.63
N ALA A 81 10.11 3.81 -4.60
CA ALA A 81 10.59 2.43 -4.77
C ALA A 81 9.47 1.49 -5.23
N VAL A 82 8.26 1.64 -4.66
CA VAL A 82 7.08 0.87 -5.09
C VAL A 82 6.73 1.17 -6.54
N LEU A 83 6.70 2.45 -6.94
CA LEU A 83 6.43 2.85 -8.32
C LEU A 83 7.50 2.32 -9.29
N TYR A 84 8.77 2.35 -8.89
CA TYR A 84 9.86 1.80 -9.69
C TYR A 84 9.70 0.29 -9.89
N ARG A 85 9.34 -0.45 -8.84
CA ARG A 85 9.04 -1.88 -8.95
C ARG A 85 7.88 -2.13 -9.91
N ILE A 86 6.77 -1.40 -9.79
CA ILE A 86 5.62 -1.52 -10.70
C ILE A 86 6.06 -1.30 -12.15
N LYS A 87 6.84 -0.25 -12.41
CA LYS A 87 7.39 0.04 -13.75
C LYS A 87 8.24 -1.12 -14.30
N GLN A 88 9.02 -1.79 -13.45
CA GLN A 88 9.85 -2.93 -13.87
C GLN A 88 9.04 -4.21 -14.09
N GLU A 89 7.98 -4.42 -13.31
CA GLU A 89 7.11 -5.60 -13.43
C GLU A 89 6.14 -5.47 -14.62
N ASP A 90 5.59 -4.26 -14.83
CA ASP A 90 4.64 -3.97 -15.91
C ASP A 90 4.64 -2.46 -16.24
N GLU A 91 5.34 -2.09 -17.32
CA GLU A 91 5.39 -0.70 -17.77
C GLU A 91 4.01 -0.14 -18.17
N TYR A 92 3.06 -1.01 -18.55
CA TYR A 92 1.71 -0.59 -18.88
C TYR A 92 0.96 -0.03 -17.67
N SER A 93 1.23 -0.55 -16.48
CA SER A 93 0.66 -0.02 -15.23
C SER A 93 1.04 1.45 -15.00
N LEU A 94 2.23 1.89 -15.45
CA LEU A 94 2.65 3.28 -15.34
C LEU A 94 1.79 4.22 -16.21
N ILE A 95 1.38 3.74 -17.39
CA ILE A 95 0.48 4.47 -18.29
C ILE A 95 -0.91 4.62 -17.64
N GLU A 96 -1.43 3.56 -17.04
CA GLU A 96 -2.74 3.61 -16.36
C GLU A 96 -2.71 4.52 -15.12
N ILE A 97 -1.65 4.47 -14.30
CA ILE A 97 -1.43 5.41 -13.19
C ILE A 97 -1.43 6.86 -13.71
N SER A 98 -0.76 7.12 -14.83
CA SER A 98 -0.73 8.45 -15.44
C SER A 98 -2.11 8.91 -15.90
N ARG A 99 -2.89 8.02 -16.51
CA ARG A 99 -4.27 8.29 -16.94
C ARG A 99 -5.19 8.57 -15.78
N GLU A 100 -5.11 7.75 -14.72
CA GLU A 100 -5.95 7.93 -13.55
C GLU A 100 -5.62 9.24 -12.83
N LEU A 101 -4.34 9.56 -12.64
CA LEU A 101 -3.93 10.84 -12.08
C LEU A 101 -4.41 12.02 -12.93
N ASN A 102 -4.37 11.91 -14.27
CA ASN A 102 -4.86 12.94 -15.18
C ASN A 102 -6.37 13.20 -15.05
N ARG A 103 -7.18 12.18 -14.69
CA ARG A 103 -8.61 12.35 -14.43
C ARG A 103 -8.87 13.26 -13.22
N PHE A 104 -8.07 13.14 -12.17
CA PHE A 104 -8.17 13.98 -10.98
C PHE A 104 -7.48 15.33 -11.15
N ILE A 105 -6.34 15.36 -11.84
CA ILE A 105 -5.52 16.55 -12.05
C ILE A 105 -5.14 16.65 -13.54
N PRO A 106 -6.02 17.28 -14.37
CA PRO A 106 -5.84 17.33 -15.82
C PRO A 106 -4.56 18.05 -16.30
N GLU A 107 -3.88 18.76 -15.39
CA GLU A 107 -2.62 19.43 -15.67
C GLU A 107 -1.47 18.43 -15.89
N PHE A 108 -1.49 17.28 -15.19
CA PHE A 108 -0.46 16.26 -15.31
C PHE A 108 -0.89 15.18 -16.31
N THR A 109 -0.04 14.95 -17.29
CA THR A 109 -0.28 14.00 -18.39
C THR A 109 0.61 12.77 -18.33
N GLY A 110 1.62 12.77 -17.46
CA GLY A 110 2.55 11.65 -17.31
C GLY A 110 3.09 11.53 -15.90
N VAL A 111 3.29 10.30 -15.48
CA VAL A 111 3.98 9.90 -14.25
C VAL A 111 5.18 9.06 -14.66
N ASP A 112 6.34 9.33 -14.11
CA ASP A 112 7.53 8.52 -14.29
C ASP A 112 8.32 8.41 -12.99
N VAL A 113 9.18 7.41 -12.94
CA VAL A 113 10.14 7.22 -11.84
C VAL A 113 11.51 6.90 -12.42
N ILE A 114 12.52 7.59 -11.95
CA ILE A 114 13.89 7.50 -12.44
C ILE A 114 14.76 6.85 -11.37
N ASP A 115 15.63 5.96 -11.83
CA ASP A 115 16.75 5.44 -11.05
C ASP A 115 17.90 6.46 -11.05
N ASP A 116 18.01 7.22 -9.96
CA ASP A 116 19.13 8.13 -9.70
C ASP A 116 20.31 7.32 -9.13
N VAL A 117 21.13 6.83 -10.05
CA VAL A 117 22.29 5.98 -9.73
C VAL A 117 23.33 6.74 -8.90
N GLU A 118 23.51 8.03 -9.14
CA GLU A 118 24.49 8.86 -8.45
C GLU A 118 24.21 8.97 -6.94
N HIS A 119 22.93 9.12 -6.59
CA HIS A 119 22.50 9.26 -5.20
C HIS A 119 21.92 7.95 -4.61
N ASN A 120 21.95 6.84 -5.34
CA ASN A 120 21.36 5.55 -4.93
C ASN A 120 19.90 5.64 -4.46
N GLN A 121 19.07 6.33 -5.24
CA GLN A 121 17.67 6.59 -4.91
C GLN A 121 16.75 6.52 -6.12
N TYR A 122 15.46 6.35 -5.88
CA TYR A 122 14.40 6.50 -6.88
C TYR A 122 13.71 7.84 -6.68
N VAL A 123 13.41 8.53 -7.77
CA VAL A 123 12.76 9.85 -7.78
C VAL A 123 11.56 9.83 -8.70
N ILE A 124 10.39 10.25 -8.18
CA ILE A 124 9.16 10.38 -8.97
C ILE A 124 9.15 11.74 -9.68
N TYR A 125 8.70 11.72 -10.94
CA TYR A 125 8.49 12.89 -11.77
C TYR A 125 7.09 12.90 -12.34
N LEU A 126 6.48 14.08 -12.41
CA LEU A 126 5.23 14.33 -13.12
C LEU A 126 5.48 15.26 -14.28
N GLN A 127 4.92 14.91 -15.45
CA GLN A 127 4.96 15.75 -16.65
C GLN A 127 3.65 16.52 -16.79
N GLN A 128 3.73 17.82 -16.98
CA GLN A 128 2.59 18.67 -17.33
C GLN A 128 2.31 18.66 -18.82
N ARG A 129 1.10 19.11 -19.18
CA ARG A 129 0.66 19.20 -20.58
C ARG A 129 1.53 20.12 -21.44
N ASP A 130 2.15 21.15 -20.86
CA ASP A 130 3.09 22.06 -21.53
C ASP A 130 4.51 21.48 -21.67
N GLY A 131 4.70 20.22 -21.27
CA GLY A 131 5.97 19.50 -21.34
C GLY A 131 6.91 19.72 -20.16
N LYS A 132 6.55 20.58 -19.20
CA LYS A 132 7.36 20.75 -17.98
C LYS A 132 7.32 19.52 -17.11
N ILE A 133 8.45 19.24 -16.47
CA ILE A 133 8.63 18.08 -15.59
C ILE A 133 8.93 18.57 -14.16
N PHE A 134 8.21 18.01 -13.21
CA PHE A 134 8.34 18.34 -11.79
C PHE A 134 8.66 17.08 -10.99
N SER A 135 9.67 17.16 -10.13
CA SER A 135 9.92 16.07 -9.17
C SER A 135 8.91 16.08 -8.03
N SER A 136 8.72 14.94 -7.37
CA SER A 136 7.84 14.83 -6.19
C SER A 136 8.14 15.88 -5.12
N ARG A 137 9.37 16.37 -5.06
CA ARG A 137 9.83 17.36 -4.05
C ARG A 137 9.07 18.68 -4.08
N VAL A 138 8.53 19.08 -5.22
CA VAL A 138 7.85 20.37 -5.41
C VAL A 138 6.34 20.26 -5.59
N LEU A 139 5.80 19.05 -5.54
CA LEU A 139 4.37 18.81 -5.71
C LEU A 139 3.56 19.21 -4.48
N SER A 140 2.30 19.58 -4.68
CA SER A 140 1.37 19.84 -3.59
C SER A 140 1.06 18.55 -2.81
N GLU A 141 0.67 18.70 -1.54
CA GLU A 141 0.27 17.58 -0.69
C GLU A 141 -0.87 16.77 -1.33
N GLY A 142 -1.92 17.45 -1.82
CA GLY A 142 -3.04 16.78 -2.47
C GLY A 142 -2.63 16.02 -3.74
N THR A 143 -1.71 16.55 -4.54
CA THR A 143 -1.16 15.86 -5.71
C THR A 143 -0.43 14.58 -5.30
N LEU A 144 0.41 14.64 -4.26
CA LEU A 144 1.15 13.49 -3.76
C LEU A 144 0.23 12.40 -3.19
N ARG A 145 -0.82 12.77 -2.47
CA ARG A 145 -1.82 11.83 -1.93
C ARG A 145 -2.59 11.14 -3.05
N LEU A 146 -3.08 11.89 -4.02
CA LEU A 146 -3.78 11.32 -5.19
C LEU A 146 -2.86 10.40 -5.99
N LEU A 147 -1.61 10.80 -6.22
CA LEU A 147 -0.63 9.94 -6.87
C LEU A 147 -0.41 8.63 -6.10
N ALA A 148 -0.29 8.69 -4.78
CA ALA A 148 -0.11 7.50 -3.94
C ALA A 148 -1.33 6.57 -4.03
N LEU A 149 -2.55 7.11 -4.06
CA LEU A 149 -3.78 6.33 -4.25
C LEU A 149 -3.82 5.66 -5.63
N CYS A 150 -3.49 6.40 -6.70
CA CYS A 150 -3.38 5.82 -8.04
C CYS A 150 -2.34 4.68 -8.10
N ILE A 151 -1.19 4.84 -7.44
CA ILE A 151 -0.16 3.80 -7.38
C ILE A 151 -0.68 2.54 -6.65
N ILE A 152 -1.43 2.71 -5.56
CA ILE A 152 -2.02 1.58 -4.81
C ILE A 152 -3.04 0.84 -5.66
N GLU A 153 -3.86 1.55 -6.42
CA GLU A 153 -4.90 0.96 -7.28
C GLU A 153 -4.31 0.02 -8.34
N TYR A 154 -3.16 0.40 -8.90
CA TYR A 154 -2.49 -0.38 -9.95
C TYR A 154 -1.36 -1.27 -9.44
N ASP A 155 -1.15 -1.37 -8.12
CA ASP A 155 -0.18 -2.29 -7.53
C ASP A 155 -0.79 -3.70 -7.37
N ASN A 156 -0.38 -4.64 -8.21
CA ASN A 156 -0.84 -6.03 -8.19
C ASN A 156 -0.52 -6.78 -6.88
N LYS A 157 0.36 -6.25 -6.04
CA LYS A 157 0.69 -6.79 -4.71
C LYS A 157 -0.24 -6.28 -3.60
N VAL A 158 -1.10 -5.33 -3.88
CA VAL A 158 -2.11 -4.87 -2.93
C VAL A 158 -3.27 -5.85 -2.93
N LYS A 159 -3.53 -6.44 -1.76
CA LYS A 159 -4.62 -7.40 -1.51
C LYS A 159 -5.30 -7.05 -0.20
N GLY A 160 -6.53 -7.53 -0.02
CA GLY A 160 -7.31 -7.32 1.21
C GLY A 160 -7.86 -5.89 1.31
N ILE A 161 -8.08 -5.44 2.53
CA ILE A 161 -8.74 -4.17 2.83
C ILE A 161 -7.70 -3.06 2.99
N ILE A 162 -7.99 -1.90 2.39
CA ILE A 162 -7.25 -0.67 2.60
C ILE A 162 -8.07 0.23 3.52
N CYS A 163 -7.51 0.56 4.69
CA CYS A 163 -8.03 1.55 5.61
C CYS A 163 -7.16 2.80 5.47
N TYR A 164 -7.74 3.87 4.96
CA TYR A 164 -7.03 5.13 4.75
C TYR A 164 -7.57 6.19 5.70
N GLU A 165 -6.68 6.76 6.54
CA GLU A 165 -7.03 7.83 7.47
C GLU A 165 -7.02 9.19 6.78
N GLU A 166 -8.05 9.99 7.05
CA GLU A 166 -8.21 11.37 6.57
C GLU A 166 -8.05 11.51 5.05
N PRO A 167 -8.84 10.77 4.24
CA PRO A 167 -8.70 10.76 2.79
C PRO A 167 -8.92 12.14 2.16
N GLU A 168 -9.74 13.00 2.79
CA GLU A 168 -10.05 14.36 2.36
C GLU A 168 -8.93 15.36 2.66
N ASN A 169 -7.99 15.03 3.53
CA ASN A 169 -6.98 15.97 3.98
C ASN A 169 -6.02 16.33 2.84
N GLY A 170 -5.89 17.62 2.55
CA GLY A 170 -5.04 18.12 1.47
C GLY A 170 -5.60 17.93 0.05
N ILE A 171 -6.75 17.30 -0.11
CA ILE A 171 -7.44 17.14 -1.40
C ILE A 171 -8.63 18.09 -1.45
N HIS A 172 -8.75 18.86 -2.55
CA HIS A 172 -9.88 19.76 -2.72
C HIS A 172 -11.20 18.97 -2.81
N PRO A 173 -12.28 19.36 -2.09
CA PRO A 173 -13.53 18.58 -2.02
C PRO A 173 -14.14 18.15 -3.36
N PHE A 174 -13.93 18.93 -4.43
CA PHE A 174 -14.40 18.59 -5.79
C PHE A 174 -13.51 17.54 -6.51
N ARG A 175 -12.49 17.02 -5.86
CA ARG A 175 -11.56 16.01 -6.41
C ARG A 175 -11.59 14.68 -5.67
N ILE A 176 -12.51 14.54 -4.71
CA ILE A 176 -12.76 13.30 -3.96
C ILE A 176 -13.91 12.53 -4.59
#